data_06f7009237feaf19a8c1852821e2c233
#
_entry.id   06f7009237feaf19a8c1852821e2c233
#
_cell.length_a   1.000
_cell.length_b   1.000
_cell.length_c   1.000
_cell.angle_alpha   90.00
_cell.angle_beta   90.00
_cell.angle_gamma   90.00
#
_symmetry.space_group_name_H-M   'P 1'
#
loop_
_entity.id
_entity.type
_entity.pdbx_description
1 polymer ?
#
loop_
_entity_poly.entity_id
_entity_poly.type
_entity_poly.pdbx_seq_one_letter_code
_entity_poly.pdbx_strand_id
1 'polypeptide(L)'
;MTLSGSLEDFMRVSVCAVVVVAAALALLPTAALSHHSFAAEFDGTQPVNLRGTITKVEWVNPHGWIYIDVKSDSGQVVSWAVETAGPNALARRGVKRTDLPIGIEIVVQGYRAKNGTPTANASTLTLPDGRALITVSSGTGSPAETEKVAK
;
A
#
# COMPACT_ATOMS: atom_id res chain seq x y z
N MET A 1 -20.43 -66.85 -8.43
CA MET A 1 -19.36 -65.88 -8.75
C MET A 1 -19.99 -64.50 -8.58
N THR A 2 -19.71 -63.88 -7.46
CA THR A 2 -20.50 -62.73 -6.94
C THR A 2 -19.96 -61.42 -7.48
N LEU A 3 -20.79 -60.68 -8.18
CA LEU A 3 -20.55 -59.35 -8.78
C LEU A 3 -20.58 -58.21 -7.71
N SER A 4 -20.51 -58.51 -6.42
CA SER A 4 -20.63 -57.49 -5.37
C SER A 4 -19.35 -56.71 -5.13
N GLY A 5 -18.17 -57.24 -5.51
CA GLY A 5 -16.89 -56.55 -5.31
C GLY A 5 -16.69 -55.35 -6.21
N SER A 6 -17.27 -55.28 -7.37
CA SER A 6 -17.03 -54.23 -8.36
C SER A 6 -17.71 -52.89 -8.02
N LEU A 7 -18.85 -52.92 -7.33
CA LEU A 7 -19.61 -51.70 -6.97
C LEU A 7 -18.93 -50.98 -5.77
N GLU A 8 -18.48 -51.76 -4.79
CA GLU A 8 -17.76 -51.17 -3.64
C GLU A 8 -16.40 -50.60 -4.04
N ASP A 9 -15.66 -51.28 -4.91
CA ASP A 9 -14.40 -50.77 -5.44
C ASP A 9 -14.59 -49.51 -6.30
N PHE A 10 -15.65 -49.51 -7.13
CA PHE A 10 -16.00 -48.31 -7.91
C PHE A 10 -16.35 -47.10 -7.00
N MET A 11 -17.13 -47.34 -5.93
CA MET A 11 -17.48 -46.28 -4.98
C MET A 11 -16.23 -45.77 -4.22
N ARG A 12 -15.36 -46.67 -3.78
CA ARG A 12 -14.10 -46.28 -3.08
C ARG A 12 -13.21 -45.43 -3.99
N VAL A 13 -13.02 -45.84 -5.24
CA VAL A 13 -12.20 -45.07 -6.20
C VAL A 13 -12.84 -43.71 -6.49
N SER A 14 -14.16 -43.64 -6.62
CA SER A 14 -14.88 -42.38 -6.83
C SER A 14 -14.76 -41.44 -5.64
N VAL A 15 -14.91 -41.93 -4.40
CA VAL A 15 -14.74 -41.12 -3.19
C VAL A 15 -13.30 -40.62 -3.05
N CYS A 16 -12.29 -41.48 -3.28
CA CYS A 16 -10.91 -41.08 -3.27
C CYS A 16 -10.61 -39.99 -4.32
N ALA A 17 -11.14 -40.13 -5.53
CA ALA A 17 -10.97 -39.14 -6.57
C ALA A 17 -11.61 -37.78 -6.20
N VAL A 18 -12.81 -37.78 -5.63
CA VAL A 18 -13.48 -36.56 -5.15
C VAL A 18 -12.67 -35.88 -4.02
N VAL A 19 -12.16 -36.66 -3.07
CA VAL A 19 -11.33 -36.13 -1.96
C VAL A 19 -10.03 -35.53 -2.49
N VAL A 20 -9.36 -36.18 -3.44
CA VAL A 20 -8.12 -35.66 -4.04
C VAL A 20 -8.39 -34.36 -4.81
N VAL A 21 -9.48 -34.29 -5.58
CA VAL A 21 -9.85 -33.07 -6.31
C VAL A 21 -10.21 -31.94 -5.34
N ALA A 22 -10.97 -32.24 -4.27
CA ALA A 22 -11.30 -31.25 -3.24
C ALA A 22 -10.05 -30.74 -2.51
N ALA A 23 -9.11 -31.63 -2.19
CA ALA A 23 -7.82 -31.25 -1.57
C ALA A 23 -6.96 -30.42 -2.53
N ALA A 24 -6.92 -30.74 -3.82
CA ALA A 24 -6.21 -29.98 -4.83
C ALA A 24 -6.81 -28.57 -5.02
N LEU A 25 -8.13 -28.42 -4.99
CA LEU A 25 -8.82 -27.13 -5.04
C LEU A 25 -8.60 -26.29 -3.79
N ALA A 26 -8.45 -26.89 -2.62
CA ALA A 26 -8.15 -26.20 -1.37
C ALA A 26 -6.68 -25.72 -1.28
N LEU A 27 -5.79 -26.27 -2.10
CA LEU A 27 -4.38 -25.90 -2.19
C LEU A 27 -4.13 -24.87 -3.30
N LEU A 28 -5.16 -24.46 -4.06
CA LEU A 28 -4.99 -23.35 -4.99
C LEU A 28 -4.67 -22.10 -4.17
N PRO A 29 -3.51 -21.41 -4.44
CA PRO A 29 -3.23 -20.17 -3.77
C PRO A 29 -4.36 -19.22 -4.09
N THR A 30 -5.15 -18.84 -3.09
CA THR A 30 -6.00 -17.66 -3.22
C THR A 30 -5.02 -16.53 -3.51
N ALA A 31 -5.06 -15.98 -4.73
CA ALA A 31 -4.37 -14.73 -5.00
C ALA A 31 -4.89 -13.77 -3.92
N ALA A 32 -4.11 -13.60 -2.85
CA ALA A 32 -4.36 -12.54 -1.91
C ALA A 32 -4.46 -11.30 -2.79
N LEU A 33 -5.59 -10.60 -2.74
CA LEU A 33 -5.74 -9.28 -3.34
C LEU A 33 -4.66 -8.44 -2.69
N SER A 34 -3.47 -8.58 -3.24
CA SER A 34 -2.27 -7.88 -2.83
C SER A 34 -2.57 -6.41 -3.06
N HIS A 35 -2.25 -5.60 -2.06
CA HIS A 35 -2.15 -4.15 -2.14
C HIS A 35 -1.75 -3.74 -3.55
N HIS A 36 -2.44 -2.76 -4.12
CA HIS A 36 -2.07 -2.20 -5.41
C HIS A 36 -0.57 -1.94 -5.42
N SER A 37 0.15 -2.49 -6.40
CA SER A 37 1.59 -2.27 -6.47
C SER A 37 1.83 -0.79 -6.75
N PHE A 38 2.87 -0.19 -6.17
CA PHE A 38 3.28 1.18 -6.47
C PHE A 38 3.27 1.44 -7.98
N ALA A 39 3.86 0.51 -8.76
CA ALA A 39 3.96 0.62 -10.21
C ALA A 39 2.61 0.62 -10.96
N ALA A 40 1.52 0.18 -10.35
CA ALA A 40 0.20 0.26 -10.95
C ALA A 40 -0.39 1.70 -10.87
N GLU A 41 -0.14 2.40 -9.78
CA GLU A 41 -0.79 3.68 -9.48
C GLU A 41 0.13 4.88 -9.59
N PHE A 42 1.43 4.73 -9.27
CA PHE A 42 2.39 5.83 -9.20
C PHE A 42 3.50 5.69 -10.24
N ASP A 43 4.05 6.83 -10.66
CA ASP A 43 5.11 6.93 -11.66
C ASP A 43 6.46 7.21 -10.97
N GLY A 44 7.32 6.19 -10.87
CA GLY A 44 8.65 6.31 -10.30
C GLY A 44 9.60 7.26 -11.04
N THR A 45 9.24 7.69 -12.25
CA THR A 45 10.01 8.67 -13.03
C THR A 45 9.54 10.11 -12.83
N GLN A 46 8.45 10.31 -12.07
CA GLN A 46 7.90 11.63 -11.74
C GLN A 46 7.99 11.92 -10.23
N PRO A 47 9.18 12.22 -9.72
CA PRO A 47 9.33 12.63 -8.33
C PRO A 47 8.61 13.95 -8.07
N VAL A 48 8.04 14.08 -6.87
CA VAL A 48 7.42 15.32 -6.38
C VAL A 48 8.11 15.78 -5.11
N ASN A 49 8.17 17.11 -4.93
CA ASN A 49 8.59 17.77 -3.70
C ASN A 49 7.56 18.85 -3.39
N LEU A 50 6.62 18.54 -2.51
CA LEU A 50 5.46 19.37 -2.23
C LEU A 50 5.59 19.99 -0.85
N ARG A 51 5.46 21.32 -0.75
CA ARG A 51 5.33 22.04 0.52
C ARG A 51 3.89 22.43 0.70
N GLY A 52 3.26 21.98 1.79
CA GLY A 52 1.84 22.25 2.00
C GLY A 52 1.42 22.10 3.44
N THR A 53 0.25 22.68 3.75
CA THR A 53 -0.35 22.65 5.08
C THR A 53 -1.28 21.44 5.21
N ILE A 54 -1.15 20.67 6.27
CA ILE A 54 -2.02 19.51 6.54
C ILE A 54 -3.45 20.00 6.82
N THR A 55 -4.41 19.49 6.04
CA THR A 55 -5.84 19.77 6.20
C THR A 55 -6.61 18.59 6.79
N LYS A 56 -6.12 17.35 6.57
CA LYS A 56 -6.74 16.13 7.06
C LYS A 56 -5.72 15.00 7.13
N VAL A 57 -5.88 14.08 8.09
CA VAL A 57 -5.12 12.82 8.14
C VAL A 57 -6.07 11.66 8.39
N GLU A 58 -6.00 10.65 7.55
CA GLU A 58 -6.74 9.40 7.68
C GLU A 58 -5.79 8.26 8.07
N TRP A 59 -5.97 7.75 9.29
CA TRP A 59 -5.19 6.67 9.85
C TRP A 59 -5.91 5.33 9.59
N VAL A 60 -5.88 4.87 8.35
CA VAL A 60 -6.54 3.63 7.91
C VAL A 60 -5.50 2.61 7.44
N ASN A 61 -5.83 1.32 7.52
CA ASN A 61 -5.02 0.25 6.96
C ASN A 61 -5.63 -0.16 5.60
N PRO A 62 -4.82 -0.58 4.66
CA PRO A 62 -3.35 -0.80 4.69
C PRO A 62 -2.52 0.47 4.47
N HIS A 63 -3.11 1.57 4.00
CA HIS A 63 -2.42 2.82 3.68
C HIS A 63 -3.04 3.99 4.46
N GLY A 64 -2.17 4.83 5.05
CA GLY A 64 -2.58 6.11 5.60
C GLY A 64 -2.67 7.18 4.51
N TRP A 65 -3.48 8.21 4.73
CA TRP A 65 -3.64 9.33 3.82
C TRP A 65 -3.45 10.65 4.55
N ILE A 66 -2.66 11.54 3.96
CA ILE A 66 -2.46 12.90 4.44
C ILE A 66 -2.92 13.83 3.32
N TYR A 67 -3.83 14.73 3.64
CA TYR A 67 -4.29 15.75 2.70
C TYR A 67 -3.58 17.06 3.03
N ILE A 68 -2.99 17.69 2.03
CA ILE A 68 -2.27 18.95 2.18
C ILE A 68 -2.72 19.96 1.14
N ASP A 69 -2.81 21.22 1.52
CA ASP A 69 -3.01 22.32 0.62
C ASP A 69 -1.65 22.91 0.23
N VAL A 70 -1.33 22.77 -1.05
CA VAL A 70 -0.09 23.29 -1.65
C VAL A 70 -0.41 24.58 -2.37
N LYS A 71 0.28 25.67 -1.97
CA LYS A 71 0.16 26.98 -2.60
C LYS A 71 1.23 27.16 -3.66
N SER A 72 0.80 27.50 -4.89
CA SER A 72 1.72 27.85 -5.97
C SER A 72 2.25 29.28 -5.80
N ASP A 73 3.30 29.62 -6.55
CA ASP A 73 3.87 30.97 -6.58
C ASP A 73 2.84 32.02 -7.04
N SER A 74 1.86 31.62 -7.86
CA SER A 74 0.74 32.48 -8.28
C SER A 74 -0.33 32.67 -7.20
N GLY A 75 -0.20 31.99 -6.05
CA GLY A 75 -1.17 32.03 -4.98
C GLY A 75 -2.34 31.03 -5.11
N GLN A 76 -2.40 30.27 -6.20
CA GLN A 76 -3.40 29.22 -6.37
C GLN A 76 -3.12 28.08 -5.38
N VAL A 77 -4.18 27.59 -4.72
CA VAL A 77 -4.11 26.45 -3.81
C VAL A 77 -4.61 25.20 -4.52
N VAL A 78 -3.81 24.12 -4.42
CA VAL A 78 -4.17 22.78 -4.92
C VAL A 78 -4.13 21.81 -3.75
N SER A 79 -5.24 21.15 -3.49
CA SER A 79 -5.32 20.10 -2.46
C SER A 79 -4.75 18.79 -3.01
N TRP A 80 -3.74 18.25 -2.36
CA TRP A 80 -3.10 16.98 -2.67
C TRP A 80 -3.51 15.90 -1.71
N ALA A 81 -3.77 14.70 -2.23
CA ALA A 81 -3.89 13.47 -1.45
C ALA A 81 -2.55 12.73 -1.44
N VAL A 82 -1.99 12.50 -0.26
CA VAL A 82 -0.66 11.90 -0.08
C VAL A 82 -0.81 10.55 0.60
N GLU A 83 -0.56 9.48 -0.14
CA GLU A 83 -0.53 8.11 0.39
C GLU A 83 0.74 7.86 1.18
N THR A 84 0.59 7.19 2.31
CA THR A 84 1.70 6.75 3.17
C THR A 84 1.52 5.29 3.56
N ALA A 85 2.52 4.71 4.22
CA ALA A 85 2.35 3.44 4.92
C ALA A 85 1.19 3.51 5.92
N GLY A 86 0.54 2.39 6.17
CA GLY A 86 -0.54 2.33 7.14
C GLY A 86 -0.08 2.58 8.59
N PRO A 87 -1.01 2.92 9.48
CA PRO A 87 -0.73 3.34 10.85
C PRO A 87 0.21 2.41 11.63
N ASN A 88 0.01 1.09 11.48
CA ASN A 88 0.84 0.09 12.17
C ASN A 88 2.30 0.10 11.70
N ALA A 89 2.53 0.33 10.40
CA ALA A 89 3.88 0.43 9.85
C ALA A 89 4.55 1.75 10.25
N LEU A 90 3.81 2.85 10.25
CA LEU A 90 4.29 4.16 10.72
C LEU A 90 4.67 4.13 12.19
N ALA A 91 3.82 3.54 13.05
CA ALA A 91 4.08 3.40 14.49
C ALA A 91 5.37 2.62 14.77
N ARG A 92 5.62 1.52 14.04
CA ARG A 92 6.88 0.76 14.15
C ARG A 92 8.12 1.57 13.78
N ARG A 93 7.95 2.62 12.98
CA ARG A 93 9.03 3.57 12.60
C ARG A 93 9.10 4.78 13.51
N GLY A 94 8.32 4.78 14.60
CA GLY A 94 8.30 5.85 15.60
C GLY A 94 7.43 7.05 15.23
N VAL A 95 6.66 6.98 14.13
CA VAL A 95 5.73 8.05 13.73
C VAL A 95 4.48 7.97 14.61
N LYS A 96 4.16 9.07 15.27
CA LYS A 96 3.00 9.20 16.14
C LYS A 96 1.92 10.06 15.47
N ARG A 97 0.67 9.86 15.84
CA ARG A 97 -0.43 10.72 15.39
C ARG A 97 -0.21 12.19 15.74
N THR A 98 0.43 12.45 16.85
CA THR A 98 0.78 13.79 17.34
C THR A 98 1.89 14.48 16.53
N ASP A 99 2.60 13.77 15.68
CA ASP A 99 3.62 14.36 14.79
C ASP A 99 2.99 15.06 13.57
N LEU A 100 1.74 14.73 13.24
CA LEU A 100 1.03 15.20 12.05
C LEU A 100 -0.30 15.91 12.42
N PRO A 101 -0.27 16.97 13.24
CA PRO A 101 -1.49 17.72 13.56
C PRO A 101 -1.95 18.52 12.34
N ILE A 102 -3.26 18.73 12.24
CA ILE A 102 -3.84 19.62 11.22
C ILE A 102 -3.29 21.03 11.39
N GLY A 103 -3.01 21.72 10.30
CA GLY A 103 -2.58 23.11 10.27
C GLY A 103 -1.04 23.30 10.26
N ILE A 104 -0.24 22.25 10.44
CA ILE A 104 1.22 22.38 10.25
C ILE A 104 1.61 22.31 8.78
N GLU A 105 2.66 23.02 8.42
CA GLU A 105 3.29 22.92 7.11
C GLU A 105 4.30 21.78 7.11
N ILE A 106 4.26 20.92 6.08
CA ILE A 106 5.20 19.83 5.88
C ILE A 106 5.77 19.87 4.46
N VAL A 107 6.92 19.22 4.28
CA VAL A 107 7.46 18.92 2.95
C VAL A 107 7.31 17.43 2.66
N VAL A 108 6.67 17.12 1.54
CA VAL A 108 6.43 15.75 1.07
C VAL A 108 7.37 15.45 -0.09
N GLN A 109 8.19 14.44 0.04
CA GLN A 109 8.95 13.86 -1.06
C GLN A 109 8.33 12.52 -1.44
N GLY A 110 8.15 12.27 -2.73
CA GLY A 110 7.49 11.07 -3.21
C GLY A 110 7.34 11.05 -4.72
N TYR A 111 6.30 10.37 -5.19
CA TYR A 111 6.07 10.15 -6.62
C TYR A 111 4.62 10.43 -6.98
N ARG A 112 4.40 11.01 -8.15
CA ARG A 112 3.08 11.41 -8.62
C ARG A 112 2.25 10.22 -9.09
N ALA A 113 0.93 10.30 -8.94
CA ALA A 113 -0.01 9.35 -9.52
C ALA A 113 -0.02 9.43 -11.06
N LYS A 114 -0.06 8.27 -11.73
CA LYS A 114 -0.06 8.15 -13.19
C LYS A 114 -1.30 8.75 -13.85
N ASN A 115 -2.42 8.78 -13.15
CA ASN A 115 -3.67 9.32 -13.67
C ASN A 115 -3.71 10.85 -13.76
N GLY A 116 -2.60 11.53 -13.36
CA GLY A 116 -2.48 12.97 -13.45
C GLY A 116 -3.20 13.77 -12.37
N THR A 117 -3.92 13.11 -11.45
CA THR A 117 -4.55 13.79 -10.31
C THR A 117 -3.51 14.37 -9.35
N PRO A 118 -3.87 15.34 -8.48
CA PRO A 118 -3.01 15.82 -7.41
C PRO A 118 -2.92 14.78 -6.28
N THR A 119 -2.33 13.64 -6.60
CA THR A 119 -2.11 12.51 -5.69
C THR A 119 -0.65 12.09 -5.75
N ALA A 120 -0.07 11.77 -4.61
CA ALA A 120 1.31 11.30 -4.51
C ALA A 120 1.43 10.14 -3.52
N ASN A 121 2.41 9.26 -3.75
CA ASN A 121 2.86 8.29 -2.75
C ASN A 121 4.11 8.85 -2.06
N ALA A 122 4.05 9.07 -0.77
CA ALA A 122 5.14 9.68 -0.02
C ALA A 122 6.22 8.65 0.35
N SER A 123 7.47 8.99 0.08
CA SER A 123 8.64 8.29 0.63
C SER A 123 9.10 8.89 1.94
N THR A 124 9.07 10.23 2.04
CA THR A 124 9.52 10.97 3.22
C THR A 124 8.63 12.19 3.45
N LEU A 125 8.35 12.47 4.70
CA LEU A 125 7.74 13.72 5.17
C LEU A 125 8.75 14.46 6.05
N THR A 126 9.00 15.73 5.78
CA THR A 126 9.82 16.59 6.64
C THR A 126 8.92 17.51 7.44
N LEU A 127 9.03 17.48 8.75
CA LEU A 127 8.28 18.30 9.69
C LEU A 127 8.90 19.71 9.85
N PRO A 128 8.17 20.68 10.42
CA PRO A 128 8.70 22.04 10.64
C PRO A 128 9.95 22.09 11.52
N ASP A 129 10.14 21.12 12.40
CA ASP A 129 11.31 20.99 13.28
C ASP A 129 12.53 20.34 12.57
N GLY A 130 12.41 20.02 11.29
CA GLY A 130 13.45 19.39 10.47
C GLY A 130 13.51 17.87 10.59
N ARG A 131 12.70 17.22 11.42
CA ARG A 131 12.63 15.75 11.46
C ARG A 131 12.09 15.18 10.18
N ALA A 132 12.78 14.18 9.63
CA ALA A 132 12.34 13.43 8.47
C ALA A 132 11.67 12.12 8.90
N LEU A 133 10.42 11.93 8.52
CA LEU A 133 9.64 10.71 8.77
C LEU A 133 9.62 9.85 7.50
N ILE A 134 10.12 8.61 7.60
CA ILE A 134 10.08 7.66 6.48
C ILE A 134 8.68 7.06 6.41
N THR A 135 7.96 7.33 5.35
CA THR A 135 6.53 6.98 5.20
C THR A 135 6.24 6.00 4.07
N VAL A 136 7.26 5.55 3.34
CA VAL A 136 7.11 4.58 2.23
C VAL A 136 6.38 3.32 2.68
N SER A 137 5.42 2.86 1.90
CA SER A 137 4.77 1.56 2.09
C SER A 137 5.74 0.43 1.77
N SER A 138 5.89 -0.54 2.70
CA SER A 138 6.72 -1.73 2.47
C SER A 138 6.02 -2.71 1.53
N GLY A 139 6.78 -3.35 0.64
CA GLY A 139 6.26 -4.38 -0.28
C GLY A 139 5.54 -3.81 -1.50
N THR A 140 5.59 -2.50 -1.73
CA THR A 140 4.96 -1.86 -2.88
C THR A 140 5.85 -1.82 -4.12
N GLY A 141 7.17 -2.05 -3.96
CA GLY A 141 8.16 -1.93 -5.05
C GLY A 141 8.43 -0.49 -5.47
N SER A 142 8.26 0.48 -4.56
CA SER A 142 8.60 1.88 -4.85
C SER A 142 10.13 2.04 -5.00
N PRO A 143 10.60 3.01 -5.81
CA PRO A 143 12.05 3.28 -5.96
C PRO A 143 12.74 3.55 -4.62
N ALA A 144 12.07 4.26 -3.70
CA ALA A 144 12.59 4.54 -2.37
C ALA A 144 12.73 3.29 -1.48
N GLU A 145 11.94 2.24 -1.72
CA GLU A 145 12.08 0.95 -1.04
C GLU A 145 13.26 0.15 -1.60
N THR A 146 13.41 0.16 -2.93
CA THR A 146 14.48 -0.59 -3.63
C THR A 146 15.87 -0.07 -3.27
N GLU A 147 16.03 1.24 -3.14
CA GLU A 147 17.28 1.87 -2.74
C GLU A 147 17.71 1.49 -1.31
N LYS A 148 16.74 1.27 -0.41
CA LYS A 148 17.02 0.89 0.97
C LYS A 148 17.46 -0.56 1.13
N VAL A 149 17.07 -1.46 0.21
CA VAL A 149 17.47 -2.88 0.19
C VAL A 149 18.87 -3.05 -0.41
N ALA A 150 19.32 -2.10 -1.23
CA ALA A 150 20.60 -2.15 -1.93
C ALA A 150 21.80 -1.60 -1.10
N LYS A 151 21.56 -1.10 0.10
CA LYS A 151 22.58 -0.65 1.09
C LYS A 151 22.66 -1.61 2.26
#